data_839627e4d68c7b13bce2352f2ab67572
#
_entry.id   839627e4d68c7b13bce2352f2ab67572
#
_cell.length_a   1.000
_cell.length_b   1.000
_cell.length_c   1.000
_cell.angle_alpha   90.00
_cell.angle_beta   90.00
_cell.angle_gamma   90.00
#
_symmetry.space_group_name_H-M   'P 1'
#
loop_
_entity.id
_entity.type
_entity.pdbx_description
1 polymer ?
#
loop_
_entity_poly.entity_id
_entity_poly.type
_entity_poly.pdbx_seq_one_letter_code
_entity_poly.pdbx_strand_id
1 'polypeptide(L)'
;MKRVSTLALLLTLSLALCAAVTVGARGQAGARPRTAQEPEKESNGKGHAEAAKTSEAQTLYEEAAQYAQRKFDEFRKQQVPYDRLLEQKILQEQKDLALEHAARLAARAPLRGTDLYYSGLLYSLAGKGEGALDSMRKFLADTDPAPADLKQRARSVTAQQAAQLGLTEEAERTLADYSKSEPRNVSDLHRMNLLLASAYVKKKDFARAIAPAGEAYTAALEYARTSQDPVQRDATIFGAGSYYSNVLIKGGRRAEGVRVAQEMRARAFAIPSARLYGQATELVLRQGEPFGPPPEVAGLEPPASPEITVAELIGQGPVKLSELKGKVVLLDFWATWCTYCVKTMPRLNALHQKYKDRGLVIIGINEFEGEVEGQPATRAQELEFFRQFKRRMNVSYDFAVAADARNDGPYGVAGLPTAVLVDRRGRVRFLTIGASDEEAEMLKKMILKLLDEPAT
;
A
#
# COMPACT_ATOMS: atom_id res chain seq x y z
N MET A 1 3.29 42.45 0.86
CA MET A 1 4.74 42.33 1.08
C MET A 1 5.00 41.09 1.95
N LYS A 2 5.97 40.28 1.57
CA LYS A 2 6.45 39.00 2.20
C LYS A 2 5.51 37.78 2.14
N ARG A 3 5.61 37.08 1.02
CA ARG A 3 5.25 35.65 0.91
C ARG A 3 6.33 34.85 1.61
N VAL A 4 5.95 34.10 2.64
CA VAL A 4 6.80 33.10 3.30
C VAL A 4 6.41 31.74 2.76
N SER A 5 7.40 31.04 2.22
CA SER A 5 7.30 29.73 1.61
C SER A 5 6.85 28.65 2.60
N THR A 6 5.71 28.03 2.33
CA THR A 6 5.20 26.83 3.00
C THR A 6 5.59 25.60 2.17
N LEU A 7 6.86 25.25 2.12
CA LEU A 7 7.35 24.09 1.35
C LEU A 7 8.26 23.12 2.13
N ALA A 8 8.21 23.14 3.46
CA ALA A 8 9.12 22.33 4.28
C ALA A 8 8.45 21.33 5.22
N LEU A 9 7.15 21.05 5.11
CA LEU A 9 6.43 20.29 6.14
C LEU A 9 5.83 18.94 5.71
N LEU A 10 6.15 18.42 4.53
CA LEU A 10 5.56 17.16 4.02
C LEU A 10 6.51 15.96 3.93
N LEU A 11 7.74 16.06 4.41
CA LEU A 11 8.75 14.99 4.28
C LEU A 11 9.08 14.26 5.59
N THR A 12 8.45 14.59 6.71
CA THR A 12 8.78 13.98 8.01
C THR A 12 7.75 12.96 8.54
N LEU A 13 6.64 12.73 7.84
CA LEU A 13 5.55 11.91 8.39
C LEU A 13 5.51 10.43 7.93
N SER A 14 6.39 10.00 7.01
CA SER A 14 6.37 8.62 6.49
C SER A 14 7.39 7.67 7.11
N LEU A 15 8.17 8.09 8.09
CA LEU A 15 9.30 7.31 8.64
C LEU A 15 9.00 6.54 9.93
N ALA A 16 7.83 6.72 10.55
CA ALA A 16 7.54 6.15 11.86
C ALA A 16 6.67 4.87 11.86
N LEU A 17 6.12 4.43 10.73
CA LEU A 17 5.04 3.41 10.75
C LEU A 17 5.40 2.02 10.22
N CYS A 18 6.67 1.62 10.10
CA CYS A 18 7.05 0.29 9.61
C CYS A 18 7.90 -0.55 10.55
N ALA A 19 7.54 -0.58 11.84
CA ALA A 19 8.06 -1.58 12.76
C ALA A 19 6.97 -2.61 13.14
N ALA A 20 6.13 -3.02 12.21
CA ALA A 20 5.25 -4.16 12.42
C ALA A 20 5.98 -5.46 12.08
N VAL A 21 6.40 -6.14 13.11
CA VAL A 21 6.87 -7.52 13.08
C VAL A 21 5.70 -8.40 12.63
N THR A 22 5.82 -9.06 11.49
CA THR A 22 4.93 -10.15 11.12
C THR A 22 5.25 -11.38 11.95
N VAL A 23 4.58 -11.53 13.09
CA VAL A 23 4.42 -12.83 13.74
C VAL A 23 3.21 -13.49 13.08
N GLY A 24 3.44 -14.67 12.49
CA GLY A 24 2.43 -15.41 11.75
C GLY A 24 1.19 -15.71 12.58
N ALA A 25 0.06 -15.19 12.18
CA ALA A 25 -1.25 -15.58 12.68
C ALA A 25 -1.80 -16.72 11.82
N ARG A 26 -1.80 -17.94 12.36
CA ARG A 26 -2.62 -19.04 11.85
C ARG A 26 -4.07 -18.74 12.20
N GLY A 27 -4.87 -18.36 11.22
CA GLY A 27 -6.31 -18.27 11.33
C GLY A 27 -6.93 -19.66 11.33
N GLN A 28 -7.67 -20.00 12.38
CA GLN A 28 -8.54 -21.18 12.42
C GLN A 28 -9.92 -20.77 11.93
N ALA A 29 -10.34 -21.34 10.81
CA ALA A 29 -11.74 -21.39 10.40
C ALA A 29 -12.38 -22.65 10.99
N GLY A 30 -13.52 -22.47 11.66
CA GLY A 30 -14.26 -23.54 12.31
C GLY A 30 -14.94 -24.52 11.35
N ALA A 31 -14.78 -25.80 11.59
CA ALA A 31 -15.67 -26.86 11.12
C ALA A 31 -15.93 -27.86 12.27
N ARG A 32 -17.19 -28.23 12.43
CA ARG A 32 -17.73 -29.14 13.47
C ARG A 32 -17.35 -30.59 13.21
N PRO A 33 -17.48 -31.49 14.22
CA PRO A 33 -16.68 -32.71 14.36
C PRO A 33 -17.31 -33.95 13.72
N ARG A 34 -16.47 -34.89 13.35
CA ARG A 34 -16.83 -36.30 13.20
C ARG A 34 -15.92 -37.16 14.07
N THR A 35 -16.61 -37.94 14.86
CA THR A 35 -16.34 -39.12 15.71
C THR A 35 -15.00 -39.84 15.55
N ALA A 36 -14.58 -40.28 16.73
CA ALA A 36 -13.46 -41.08 17.19
C ALA A 36 -13.14 -42.38 16.44
N GLN A 37 -11.84 -42.65 16.33
CA GLN A 37 -11.25 -43.98 16.49
C GLN A 37 -9.91 -43.84 17.23
N GLU A 38 -9.74 -44.63 18.27
CA GLU A 38 -8.58 -44.77 19.15
C GLU A 38 -7.55 -45.77 18.59
N PRO A 39 -6.41 -46.01 19.29
CA PRO A 39 -5.09 -45.69 18.74
C PRO A 39 -4.23 -46.95 18.56
N GLU A 40 -3.23 -46.87 17.71
CA GLU A 40 -2.09 -47.81 17.77
C GLU A 40 -0.83 -47.14 18.29
N LYS A 41 -0.22 -47.78 19.26
CA LYS A 41 1.06 -47.46 19.88
C LYS A 41 2.20 -47.90 18.97
N GLU A 42 3.15 -47.00 18.67
CA GLU A 42 4.54 -47.40 18.43
C GLU A 42 5.53 -46.33 18.89
N SER A 43 6.26 -46.71 19.81
CA SER A 43 7.69 -46.73 20.19
C SER A 43 8.52 -45.47 19.96
N ASN A 44 8.93 -44.94 21.09
CA ASN A 44 10.25 -44.41 21.50
C ASN A 44 11.25 -44.05 20.39
N GLY A 45 11.43 -42.75 20.17
CA GLY A 45 12.64 -42.16 19.67
C GLY A 45 12.86 -40.85 20.43
N LYS A 46 13.63 -40.90 21.53
CA LYS A 46 14.07 -39.76 22.30
C LYS A 46 15.04 -38.92 21.43
N GLY A 47 14.53 -37.84 20.85
CA GLY A 47 15.31 -36.70 20.38
C GLY A 47 14.85 -35.51 21.21
N HIS A 48 15.51 -35.21 22.30
CA HIS A 48 15.35 -33.95 23.03
C HIS A 48 15.85 -32.82 22.12
N ALA A 49 14.97 -32.17 21.40
CA ALA A 49 15.19 -30.81 20.99
C ALA A 49 15.08 -29.97 22.28
N GLU A 50 16.21 -29.67 22.89
CA GLU A 50 16.35 -28.73 23.99
C GLU A 50 15.81 -27.39 23.47
N ALA A 51 14.66 -26.93 23.96
CA ALA A 51 14.14 -25.62 23.66
C ALA A 51 15.22 -24.62 24.10
N ALA A 52 15.90 -24.00 23.13
CA ALA A 52 16.93 -23.05 23.39
C ALA A 52 16.37 -21.98 24.33
N LYS A 53 16.92 -21.85 25.54
CA LYS A 53 16.50 -20.83 26.51
C LYS A 53 16.64 -19.47 25.84
N THR A 54 15.55 -18.74 25.72
CA THR A 54 15.53 -17.34 25.25
C THR A 54 16.54 -16.54 26.07
N SER A 55 17.47 -15.85 25.39
CA SER A 55 18.46 -15.05 26.11
C SER A 55 17.79 -13.85 26.80
N GLU A 56 18.42 -13.35 27.88
CA GLU A 56 17.91 -12.13 28.52
C GLU A 56 17.86 -10.95 27.54
N ALA A 57 18.86 -10.83 26.67
CA ALA A 57 18.92 -9.79 25.65
C ALA A 57 17.73 -9.86 24.69
N GLN A 58 17.35 -11.08 24.28
CA GLN A 58 16.16 -11.30 23.47
C GLN A 58 14.87 -10.91 24.21
N THR A 59 14.73 -11.31 25.48
CA THR A 59 13.57 -10.98 26.31
C THR A 59 13.40 -9.46 26.46
N LEU A 60 14.48 -8.75 26.75
CA LEU A 60 14.46 -7.28 26.88
C LEU A 60 14.10 -6.60 25.56
N TYR A 61 14.60 -7.11 24.43
CA TYR A 61 14.21 -6.61 23.12
C TYR A 61 12.72 -6.85 22.82
N GLU A 62 12.23 -8.06 23.04
CA GLU A 62 10.82 -8.40 22.80
C GLU A 62 9.87 -7.56 23.68
N GLU A 63 10.24 -7.32 24.95
CA GLU A 63 9.50 -6.44 25.84
C GLU A 63 9.37 -5.03 25.27
N ALA A 64 10.49 -4.43 24.86
CA ALA A 64 10.51 -3.09 24.30
C ALA A 64 9.82 -3.05 22.91
N ALA A 65 10.04 -4.04 22.04
CA ALA A 65 9.46 -4.09 20.70
C ALA A 65 7.92 -4.17 20.73
N GLN A 66 7.36 -4.90 21.69
CA GLN A 66 5.91 -5.09 21.83
C GLN A 66 5.23 -4.01 22.68
N TYR A 67 5.97 -3.09 23.29
CA TYR A 67 5.43 -2.11 24.24
C TYR A 67 4.29 -1.28 23.64
N ALA A 68 4.53 -0.62 22.51
CA ALA A 68 3.54 0.24 21.87
C ALA A 68 2.29 -0.55 21.46
N GLN A 69 2.46 -1.74 20.87
CA GLN A 69 1.34 -2.58 20.47
C GLN A 69 0.47 -2.97 21.67
N ARG A 70 1.08 -3.38 22.78
CA ARG A 70 0.33 -3.72 24.00
C ARG A 70 -0.48 -2.51 24.51
N LYS A 71 0.12 -1.31 24.49
CA LYS A 71 -0.57 -0.07 24.91
C LYS A 71 -1.75 0.27 24.00
N PHE A 72 -1.59 0.16 22.68
CA PHE A 72 -2.69 0.39 21.74
C PHE A 72 -3.80 -0.65 21.88
N ASP A 73 -3.47 -1.92 22.17
CA ASP A 73 -4.45 -2.96 22.43
C ASP A 73 -5.24 -2.72 23.72
N GLU A 74 -4.57 -2.22 24.79
CA GLU A 74 -5.23 -1.78 26.02
C GLU A 74 -6.23 -0.66 25.75
N PHE A 75 -5.83 0.35 24.98
CA PHE A 75 -6.72 1.48 24.64
C PHE A 75 -7.90 1.08 23.77
N ARG A 76 -7.70 0.17 22.81
CA ARG A 76 -8.81 -0.39 22.04
C ARG A 76 -9.83 -1.11 22.92
N LYS A 77 -9.37 -1.92 23.87
CA LYS A 77 -10.25 -2.60 24.83
C LYS A 77 -11.02 -1.62 25.73
N GLN A 78 -10.40 -0.52 26.07
CA GLN A 78 -11.01 0.54 26.89
C GLN A 78 -11.81 1.56 26.08
N GLN A 79 -11.90 1.40 24.75
CA GLN A 79 -12.57 2.30 23.82
C GLN A 79 -12.05 3.75 23.89
N VAL A 80 -10.76 3.93 24.22
CA VAL A 80 -10.13 5.26 24.24
C VAL A 80 -10.05 5.77 22.80
N PRO A 81 -10.56 6.98 22.50
CA PRO A 81 -10.46 7.56 21.18
C PRO A 81 -9.02 7.75 20.76
N TYR A 82 -8.75 7.62 19.43
CA TYR A 82 -7.44 7.91 18.89
C TYR A 82 -7.04 9.36 19.17
N ASP A 83 -5.82 9.53 19.73
CA ASP A 83 -5.19 10.82 19.96
C ASP A 83 -3.74 10.78 19.49
N ARG A 84 -3.38 11.68 18.59
CA ARG A 84 -2.03 11.77 18.02
C ARG A 84 -0.96 12.07 19.08
N LEU A 85 -1.29 12.88 20.09
CA LEU A 85 -0.33 13.20 21.18
C LEU A 85 -0.09 11.98 22.05
N LEU A 86 -1.14 11.21 22.32
CA LEU A 86 -1.05 9.94 23.04
C LEU A 86 -0.22 8.91 22.26
N GLU A 87 -0.41 8.80 20.95
CA GLU A 87 0.41 7.95 20.11
C GLU A 87 1.90 8.35 20.18
N GLN A 88 2.21 9.64 20.04
CA GLN A 88 3.58 10.14 20.13
C GLN A 88 4.21 9.84 21.49
N LYS A 89 3.44 9.99 22.57
CA LYS A 89 3.89 9.68 23.94
C LYS A 89 4.24 8.20 24.08
N ILE A 90 3.37 7.29 23.62
CA ILE A 90 3.62 5.84 23.68
C ILE A 90 4.86 5.44 22.91
N LEU A 91 5.02 5.99 21.69
CA LEU A 91 6.21 5.73 20.87
C LEU A 91 7.49 6.29 21.50
N GLN A 92 7.40 7.39 22.26
CA GLN A 92 8.54 7.89 23.02
C GLN A 92 8.85 7.00 24.22
N GLU A 93 7.85 6.58 25.00
CA GLU A 93 8.02 5.63 26.10
C GLU A 93 8.66 4.30 25.63
N GLN A 94 8.28 3.81 24.46
CA GLN A 94 8.90 2.63 23.85
C GLN A 94 10.40 2.85 23.56
N LYS A 95 10.76 4.02 23.04
CA LYS A 95 12.18 4.37 22.76
C LYS A 95 12.99 4.48 24.06
N ASP A 96 12.40 5.07 25.08
CA ASP A 96 13.06 5.24 26.38
C ASP A 96 13.28 3.88 27.05
N LEU A 97 12.29 3.00 27.03
CA LEU A 97 12.40 1.61 27.50
C LEU A 97 13.49 0.83 26.73
N ALA A 98 13.51 0.95 25.41
CA ALA A 98 14.53 0.30 24.58
C ALA A 98 15.96 0.81 24.93
N LEU A 99 16.10 2.11 25.18
CA LEU A 99 17.38 2.70 25.58
C LEU A 99 17.83 2.22 26.97
N GLU A 100 16.91 2.15 27.94
CA GLU A 100 17.17 1.61 29.26
C GLU A 100 17.65 0.16 29.19
N HIS A 101 16.97 -0.68 28.42
CA HIS A 101 17.35 -2.08 28.22
C HIS A 101 18.70 -2.22 27.51
N ALA A 102 19.00 -1.40 26.51
CA ALA A 102 20.30 -1.36 25.86
C ALA A 102 21.42 -0.99 26.84
N ALA A 103 21.21 0.01 27.71
CA ALA A 103 22.16 0.41 28.73
C ALA A 103 22.38 -0.69 29.79
N ARG A 104 21.31 -1.40 30.18
CA ARG A 104 21.39 -2.55 31.07
C ARG A 104 22.24 -3.68 30.49
N LEU A 105 22.11 -3.97 29.20
CA LEU A 105 22.98 -4.97 28.53
C LEU A 105 24.41 -4.49 28.43
N ALA A 106 24.64 -3.22 28.06
CA ALA A 106 25.99 -2.66 27.93
C ALA A 106 26.78 -2.70 29.25
N ALA A 107 26.10 -2.60 30.40
CA ALA A 107 26.72 -2.72 31.72
C ALA A 107 27.29 -4.12 32.02
N ARG A 108 26.95 -5.13 31.24
CA ARG A 108 27.39 -6.54 31.39
C ARG A 108 28.52 -6.90 30.46
N ALA A 109 29.19 -5.98 29.83
CA ALA A 109 30.29 -6.23 28.89
C ALA A 109 31.29 -7.29 29.39
N PRO A 110 31.87 -8.11 28.45
CA PRO A 110 31.70 -8.04 27.01
C PRO A 110 30.48 -8.82 26.47
N LEU A 111 29.64 -8.17 25.67
CA LEU A 111 28.56 -8.86 24.94
C LEU A 111 29.15 -9.69 23.79
N ARG A 112 28.56 -10.85 23.48
CA ARG A 112 28.94 -11.74 22.38
C ARG A 112 27.73 -12.33 21.68
N GLY A 113 27.92 -12.84 20.47
CA GLY A 113 26.93 -13.59 19.70
C GLY A 113 25.60 -12.84 19.61
N THR A 114 24.50 -13.55 19.90
CA THR A 114 23.14 -13.00 19.80
C THR A 114 22.85 -11.85 20.76
N ASP A 115 23.58 -11.69 21.86
CA ASP A 115 23.40 -10.55 22.77
C ASP A 115 23.83 -9.23 22.10
N LEU A 116 24.88 -9.25 21.26
CA LEU A 116 25.26 -8.09 20.42
C LEU A 116 24.15 -7.75 19.42
N TYR A 117 23.54 -8.77 18.83
CA TYR A 117 22.43 -8.58 17.88
C TYR A 117 21.23 -7.90 18.54
N TYR A 118 20.75 -8.42 19.69
CA TYR A 118 19.62 -7.84 20.39
C TYR A 118 19.93 -6.45 20.97
N SER A 119 21.18 -6.22 21.45
CA SER A 119 21.64 -4.89 21.83
C SER A 119 21.54 -3.90 20.66
N GLY A 120 21.98 -4.31 19.46
CA GLY A 120 21.85 -3.50 18.25
C GLY A 120 20.41 -3.20 17.86
N LEU A 121 19.50 -4.15 18.02
CA LEU A 121 18.08 -3.93 17.80
C LEU A 121 17.46 -2.97 18.82
N LEU A 122 17.83 -3.05 20.09
CA LEU A 122 17.41 -2.12 21.14
C LEU A 122 17.85 -0.69 20.84
N TYR A 123 19.13 -0.49 20.48
CA TYR A 123 19.63 0.82 20.08
C TYR A 123 18.91 1.34 18.82
N SER A 124 18.63 0.47 17.84
CA SER A 124 17.86 0.85 16.66
C SER A 124 16.45 1.31 17.02
N LEU A 125 15.76 0.57 17.90
CA LEU A 125 14.41 0.91 18.39
C LEU A 125 14.39 2.22 19.16
N ALA A 126 15.46 2.45 19.96
CA ALA A 126 15.66 3.70 20.71
C ALA A 126 16.04 4.90 19.82
N GLY A 127 16.26 4.69 18.51
CA GLY A 127 16.71 5.73 17.58
C GLY A 127 18.18 6.14 17.79
N LYS A 128 18.99 5.30 18.43
CA LYS A 128 20.43 5.50 18.69
C LYS A 128 21.26 4.81 17.60
N GLY A 129 21.30 5.42 16.40
CA GLY A 129 21.89 4.83 15.19
C GLY A 129 23.35 4.41 15.34
N GLU A 130 24.20 5.19 16.03
CA GLU A 130 25.61 4.86 16.26
C GLU A 130 25.77 3.61 17.13
N GLY A 131 25.00 3.49 18.22
CA GLY A 131 25.01 2.32 19.09
C GLY A 131 24.49 1.06 18.38
N ALA A 132 23.45 1.22 17.55
CA ALA A 132 22.92 0.14 16.72
C ALA A 132 23.98 -0.35 15.72
N LEU A 133 24.64 0.57 15.04
CA LEU A 133 25.67 0.27 14.04
C LEU A 133 26.88 -0.42 14.66
N ASP A 134 27.37 0.07 15.80
CA ASP A 134 28.50 -0.53 16.53
C ASP A 134 28.17 -1.97 16.96
N SER A 135 27.03 -2.18 17.58
CA SER A 135 26.59 -3.52 18.03
C SER A 135 26.44 -4.50 16.86
N MET A 136 25.83 -4.05 15.75
CA MET A 136 25.66 -4.91 14.57
C MET A 136 26.97 -5.22 13.85
N ARG A 137 27.92 -4.28 13.79
CA ARG A 137 29.28 -4.52 13.26
C ARG A 137 29.99 -5.59 14.07
N LYS A 138 29.95 -5.49 15.41
CA LYS A 138 30.55 -6.48 16.31
C LYS A 138 29.89 -7.85 16.13
N PHE A 139 28.55 -7.91 16.04
CA PHE A 139 27.84 -9.16 15.78
C PHE A 139 28.21 -9.80 14.44
N LEU A 140 28.30 -9.02 13.36
CA LEU A 140 28.67 -9.54 12.04
C LEU A 140 30.13 -9.97 11.94
N ALA A 141 31.01 -9.40 12.77
CA ALA A 141 32.43 -9.77 12.88
C ALA A 141 32.67 -10.92 13.89
N ASP A 142 31.67 -11.27 14.71
CA ASP A 142 31.81 -12.33 15.70
C ASP A 142 31.92 -13.70 15.00
N THR A 143 32.86 -14.51 15.51
CA THR A 143 33.11 -15.86 15.02
C THR A 143 32.14 -16.91 15.56
N ASP A 144 31.36 -16.55 16.58
CA ASP A 144 30.36 -17.45 17.13
C ASP A 144 29.31 -17.81 16.07
N PRO A 145 28.91 -19.08 15.98
CA PRO A 145 27.89 -19.50 15.04
C PRO A 145 26.57 -18.76 15.28
N ALA A 146 26.03 -18.10 14.24
CA ALA A 146 24.74 -17.43 14.31
C ALA A 146 23.87 -17.83 13.11
N PRO A 147 22.54 -17.97 13.30
CA PRO A 147 21.58 -18.26 12.24
C PRO A 147 21.69 -17.28 11.07
N ALA A 148 21.50 -17.78 9.84
CA ALA A 148 21.64 -16.97 8.62
C ALA A 148 20.64 -15.81 8.55
N ASP A 149 19.43 -16.02 9.06
CA ASP A 149 18.38 -14.99 9.14
C ASP A 149 18.77 -13.85 10.07
N LEU A 150 19.39 -14.12 11.23
CA LEU A 150 19.90 -13.09 12.13
C LEU A 150 21.04 -12.30 11.48
N LYS A 151 21.97 -12.99 10.78
CA LYS A 151 23.05 -12.32 10.04
C LYS A 151 22.49 -11.43 8.92
N GLN A 152 21.48 -11.89 8.20
CA GLN A 152 20.81 -11.07 7.17
C GLN A 152 20.11 -9.87 7.78
N ARG A 153 19.37 -10.06 8.88
CA ARG A 153 18.73 -8.93 9.57
C ARG A 153 19.74 -7.95 10.13
N ALA A 154 20.86 -8.41 10.65
CA ALA A 154 21.95 -7.53 11.10
C ALA A 154 22.55 -6.72 9.94
N ARG A 155 22.77 -7.34 8.75
CA ARG A 155 23.18 -6.60 7.55
C ARG A 155 22.14 -5.54 7.15
N SER A 156 20.85 -5.90 7.19
CA SER A 156 19.76 -4.95 6.91
C SER A 156 19.81 -3.75 7.85
N VAL A 157 19.91 -3.98 9.17
CA VAL A 157 20.02 -2.90 10.16
C VAL A 157 21.30 -2.08 9.95
N THR A 158 22.45 -2.73 9.71
CA THR A 158 23.73 -2.05 9.44
C THR A 158 23.62 -1.12 8.24
N ALA A 159 23.11 -1.61 7.09
CA ALA A 159 22.97 -0.80 5.90
C ALA A 159 22.04 0.40 6.12
N GLN A 160 20.91 0.19 6.81
CA GLN A 160 19.94 1.24 7.12
C GLN A 160 20.54 2.31 8.04
N GLN A 161 21.22 1.91 9.13
CA GLN A 161 21.82 2.85 10.07
C GLN A 161 23.01 3.60 9.44
N ALA A 162 23.85 2.90 8.69
CA ALA A 162 24.96 3.53 7.96
C ALA A 162 24.45 4.60 6.98
N ALA A 163 23.38 4.29 6.21
CA ALA A 163 22.77 5.25 5.30
C ALA A 163 22.19 6.48 6.05
N GLN A 164 21.49 6.26 7.16
CA GLN A 164 20.94 7.35 7.99
C GLN A 164 22.00 8.26 8.56
N LEU A 165 23.15 7.69 8.96
CA LEU A 165 24.33 8.41 9.48
C LEU A 165 25.18 9.05 8.37
N GLY A 166 24.83 8.84 7.09
CA GLY A 166 25.57 9.38 5.94
C GLY A 166 26.86 8.60 5.60
N LEU A 167 27.04 7.41 6.15
CA LEU A 167 28.14 6.49 5.85
C LEU A 167 27.81 5.68 4.59
N THR A 168 27.74 6.38 3.45
CA THR A 168 27.20 5.84 2.20
C THR A 168 27.99 4.65 1.65
N GLU A 169 29.33 4.67 1.75
CA GLU A 169 30.21 3.60 1.26
C GLU A 169 30.02 2.31 2.07
N GLU A 170 29.77 2.42 3.36
CA GLU A 170 29.47 1.27 4.20
C GLU A 170 28.07 0.72 3.92
N ALA A 171 27.10 1.61 3.78
CA ALA A 171 25.74 1.23 3.41
C ALA A 171 25.71 0.46 2.08
N GLU A 172 26.44 0.92 1.06
CA GLU A 172 26.55 0.25 -0.24
C GLU A 172 27.19 -1.14 -0.12
N ARG A 173 28.31 -1.25 0.59
CA ARG A 173 28.98 -2.55 0.79
C ARG A 173 28.09 -3.54 1.49
N THR A 174 27.46 -3.10 2.59
CA THR A 174 26.58 -3.97 3.38
C THR A 174 25.31 -4.37 2.60
N LEU A 175 24.74 -3.47 1.80
CA LEU A 175 23.63 -3.78 0.91
C LEU A 175 24.04 -4.80 -0.17
N ALA A 176 25.23 -4.67 -0.74
CA ALA A 176 25.75 -5.62 -1.70
C ALA A 176 25.95 -7.03 -1.08
N ASP A 177 26.46 -7.10 0.17
CA ASP A 177 26.61 -8.35 0.90
C ASP A 177 25.25 -8.97 1.26
N TYR A 178 24.27 -8.13 1.65
CA TYR A 178 22.89 -8.57 1.86
C TYR A 178 22.30 -9.19 0.59
N SER A 179 22.49 -8.54 -0.56
CA SER A 179 21.91 -8.97 -1.84
C SER A 179 22.52 -10.28 -2.37
N LYS A 180 23.72 -10.66 -1.92
CA LYS A 180 24.39 -11.91 -2.29
C LYS A 180 24.08 -13.08 -1.36
N SER A 181 23.40 -12.84 -0.25
CA SER A 181 23.16 -13.83 0.80
C SER A 181 21.66 -14.12 0.96
N GLU A 182 21.32 -15.29 1.50
CA GLU A 182 19.93 -15.68 1.82
C GLU A 182 19.76 -15.84 3.35
N PRO A 183 18.52 -15.69 3.88
CA PRO A 183 17.29 -15.31 3.17
C PRO A 183 17.22 -13.79 2.87
N ARG A 184 16.61 -13.43 1.74
CA ARG A 184 16.36 -12.02 1.39
C ARG A 184 14.92 -11.64 1.63
N ASN A 185 14.70 -10.42 2.10
CA ASN A 185 13.39 -9.84 2.30
C ASN A 185 13.20 -8.60 1.40
N VAL A 186 12.13 -8.59 0.61
CA VAL A 186 11.85 -7.51 -0.35
C VAL A 186 11.62 -6.17 0.34
N SER A 187 10.97 -6.18 1.51
CA SER A 187 10.75 -4.95 2.29
C SER A 187 12.07 -4.37 2.82
N ASP A 188 13.03 -5.23 3.21
CA ASP A 188 14.35 -4.80 3.62
C ASP A 188 15.13 -4.21 2.44
N LEU A 189 15.10 -4.85 1.26
CA LEU A 189 15.71 -4.31 0.03
C LEU A 189 15.14 -2.94 -0.33
N HIS A 190 13.82 -2.80 -0.30
CA HIS A 190 13.15 -1.53 -0.51
C HIS A 190 13.67 -0.45 0.45
N ARG A 191 13.67 -0.74 1.75
CA ARG A 191 14.07 0.22 2.79
C ARG A 191 15.54 0.60 2.71
N MET A 192 16.44 -0.37 2.56
CA MET A 192 17.89 -0.12 2.46
C MET A 192 18.21 0.77 1.26
N ASN A 193 17.67 0.45 0.09
CA ASN A 193 17.87 1.21 -1.13
C ASN A 193 17.29 2.63 -1.03
N LEU A 194 16.09 2.78 -0.45
CA LEU A 194 15.47 4.10 -0.26
C LEU A 194 16.31 4.99 0.66
N LEU A 195 16.81 4.44 1.77
CA LEU A 195 17.66 5.18 2.72
C LEU A 195 19.01 5.54 2.11
N LEU A 196 19.62 4.65 1.34
CA LEU A 196 20.87 4.90 0.64
C LEU A 196 20.71 6.01 -0.42
N ALA A 197 19.64 5.93 -1.23
CA ALA A 197 19.33 7.00 -2.17
C ALA A 197 19.10 8.34 -1.46
N SER A 198 18.39 8.34 -0.32
CA SER A 198 18.17 9.53 0.49
C SER A 198 19.47 10.11 1.05
N ALA A 199 20.41 9.27 1.46
CA ALA A 199 21.72 9.71 1.93
C ALA A 199 22.52 10.44 0.83
N TYR A 200 22.50 9.91 -0.42
CA TYR A 200 23.11 10.59 -1.56
C TYR A 200 22.41 11.90 -1.92
N VAL A 201 21.06 11.92 -1.89
CA VAL A 201 20.29 13.16 -2.14
C VAL A 201 20.62 14.24 -1.12
N LYS A 202 20.79 13.88 0.17
CA LYS A 202 21.24 14.85 1.20
C LYS A 202 22.63 15.42 0.91
N LYS A 203 23.53 14.60 0.33
CA LYS A 203 24.86 15.03 -0.14
C LYS A 203 24.82 15.77 -1.49
N LYS A 204 23.64 15.93 -2.11
CA LYS A 204 23.43 16.46 -3.46
C LYS A 204 24.11 15.62 -4.57
N ASP A 205 24.45 14.39 -4.27
CA ASP A 205 24.99 13.42 -5.24
C ASP A 205 23.83 12.66 -5.91
N PHE A 206 23.13 13.34 -6.82
CA PHE A 206 21.99 12.76 -7.51
C PHE A 206 22.42 11.63 -8.46
N ALA A 207 23.62 11.68 -9.01
CA ALA A 207 24.13 10.64 -9.90
C ALA A 207 24.20 9.28 -9.19
N ARG A 208 24.76 9.22 -7.98
CA ARG A 208 24.83 8.00 -7.17
C ARG A 208 23.48 7.64 -6.54
N ALA A 209 22.56 8.60 -6.37
CA ALA A 209 21.22 8.33 -5.84
C ALA A 209 20.30 7.60 -6.81
N ILE A 210 20.54 7.69 -8.13
CA ILE A 210 19.64 7.14 -9.17
C ILE A 210 19.49 5.62 -9.06
N ALA A 211 20.61 4.88 -8.99
CA ALA A 211 20.58 3.43 -8.96
C ALA A 211 19.82 2.90 -7.72
N PRO A 212 20.16 3.28 -6.48
CA PRO A 212 19.41 2.79 -5.32
C PRO A 212 17.94 3.28 -5.30
N ALA A 213 17.61 4.46 -5.83
CA ALA A 213 16.21 4.87 -5.95
C ALA A 213 15.42 3.96 -6.92
N GLY A 214 16.04 3.55 -8.03
CA GLY A 214 15.46 2.60 -8.98
C GLY A 214 15.26 1.21 -8.38
N GLU A 215 16.25 0.70 -7.65
CA GLU A 215 16.16 -0.59 -6.93
C GLU A 215 15.07 -0.56 -5.84
N ALA A 216 14.92 0.56 -5.12
CA ALA A 216 13.84 0.73 -4.16
C ALA A 216 12.46 0.68 -4.85
N TYR A 217 12.32 1.27 -6.04
CA TYR A 217 11.09 1.19 -6.82
C TYR A 217 10.83 -0.23 -7.34
N THR A 218 11.85 -0.92 -7.82
CA THR A 218 11.75 -2.33 -8.25
C THR A 218 11.28 -3.23 -7.09
N ALA A 219 11.87 -3.08 -5.92
CA ALA A 219 11.45 -3.81 -4.72
C ALA A 219 10.01 -3.46 -4.29
N ALA A 220 9.59 -2.19 -4.44
CA ALA A 220 8.21 -1.79 -4.17
C ALA A 220 7.21 -2.48 -5.12
N LEU A 221 7.57 -2.64 -6.38
CA LEU A 221 6.74 -3.37 -7.36
C LEU A 221 6.67 -4.88 -7.07
N GLU A 222 7.75 -5.47 -6.57
CA GLU A 222 7.76 -6.86 -6.15
C GLU A 222 6.89 -7.08 -4.89
N TYR A 223 7.02 -6.22 -3.87
CA TYR A 223 6.17 -6.21 -2.69
C TYR A 223 4.68 -6.12 -3.07
N ALA A 224 4.34 -5.29 -4.04
CA ALA A 224 2.98 -5.08 -4.50
C ALA A 224 2.28 -6.35 -5.02
N ARG A 225 3.05 -7.33 -5.53
CA ARG A 225 2.52 -8.62 -6.04
C ARG A 225 1.97 -9.52 -4.92
N THR A 226 2.47 -9.38 -3.72
CA THR A 226 2.12 -10.22 -2.55
C THR A 226 1.30 -9.50 -1.49
N SER A 227 1.19 -8.17 -1.58
CA SER A 227 0.45 -7.36 -0.61
C SER A 227 -1.05 -7.60 -0.70
N GLN A 228 -1.66 -7.89 0.44
CA GLN A 228 -3.11 -8.06 0.59
C GLN A 228 -3.83 -6.73 0.93
N ASP A 229 -3.07 -5.69 1.29
CA ASP A 229 -3.61 -4.36 1.60
C ASP A 229 -3.45 -3.43 0.39
N PRO A 230 -4.54 -3.09 -0.33
CA PRO A 230 -4.48 -2.21 -1.50
C PRO A 230 -3.98 -0.81 -1.17
N VAL A 231 -4.28 -0.28 0.03
CA VAL A 231 -3.87 1.05 0.45
C VAL A 231 -2.36 1.10 0.65
N GLN A 232 -1.82 0.15 1.39
CA GLN A 232 -0.38 0.05 1.64
C GLN A 232 0.38 -0.28 0.36
N ARG A 233 -0.15 -1.15 -0.48
CA ARG A 233 0.41 -1.48 -1.81
C ARG A 233 0.58 -0.21 -2.66
N ASP A 234 -0.50 0.54 -2.84
CA ASP A 234 -0.51 1.74 -3.69
C ASP A 234 0.42 2.83 -3.13
N ALA A 235 0.41 3.03 -1.80
CA ALA A 235 1.29 3.98 -1.13
C ALA A 235 2.77 3.61 -1.31
N THR A 236 3.11 2.32 -1.24
CA THR A 236 4.48 1.85 -1.43
C THR A 236 4.96 2.07 -2.87
N ILE A 237 4.14 1.71 -3.87
CA ILE A 237 4.46 1.93 -5.30
C ILE A 237 4.63 3.42 -5.57
N PHE A 238 3.65 4.24 -5.16
CA PHE A 238 3.67 5.68 -5.42
C PHE A 238 4.83 6.36 -4.70
N GLY A 239 5.06 6.03 -3.43
CA GLY A 239 6.16 6.60 -2.63
C GLY A 239 7.52 6.36 -3.28
N ALA A 240 7.82 5.11 -3.63
CA ALA A 240 9.08 4.74 -4.25
C ALA A 240 9.21 5.30 -5.68
N GLY A 241 8.17 5.19 -6.50
CA GLY A 241 8.18 5.66 -7.89
C GLY A 241 8.27 7.17 -8.01
N SER A 242 7.53 7.92 -7.18
CA SER A 242 7.61 9.39 -7.15
C SER A 242 8.98 9.88 -6.65
N TYR A 243 9.56 9.18 -5.68
CA TYR A 243 10.91 9.47 -5.21
C TYR A 243 11.95 9.22 -6.31
N TYR A 244 11.90 8.06 -6.99
CA TYR A 244 12.79 7.73 -8.10
C TYR A 244 12.67 8.73 -9.25
N SER A 245 11.44 9.06 -9.66
CA SER A 245 11.16 10.07 -10.66
C SER A 245 11.81 11.43 -10.31
N ASN A 246 11.66 11.87 -9.07
CA ASN A 246 12.23 13.12 -8.58
C ASN A 246 13.77 13.10 -8.56
N VAL A 247 14.39 11.98 -8.15
CA VAL A 247 15.85 11.80 -8.16
C VAL A 247 16.39 11.89 -9.59
N LEU A 248 15.73 11.22 -10.55
CA LEU A 248 16.09 11.31 -11.98
C LEU A 248 16.02 12.75 -12.50
N ILE A 249 14.95 13.48 -12.21
CA ILE A 249 14.78 14.88 -12.64
C ILE A 249 15.90 15.76 -12.06
N LYS A 250 16.17 15.64 -10.76
CA LYS A 250 17.25 16.39 -10.09
C LYS A 250 18.64 16.00 -10.59
N GLY A 251 18.80 14.77 -11.04
CA GLY A 251 20.03 14.26 -11.68
C GLY A 251 20.16 14.62 -13.18
N GLY A 252 19.29 15.51 -13.72
CA GLY A 252 19.31 15.94 -15.11
C GLY A 252 18.66 14.98 -16.11
N ARG A 253 18.06 13.88 -15.65
CA ARG A 253 17.42 12.83 -16.47
C ARG A 253 15.89 13.02 -16.50
N ARG A 254 15.42 14.25 -16.84
CA ARG A 254 14.00 14.63 -16.78
C ARG A 254 13.09 13.67 -17.56
N ALA A 255 13.46 13.34 -18.79
CA ALA A 255 12.63 12.47 -19.64
C ALA A 255 12.39 11.09 -19.01
N GLU A 256 13.39 10.57 -18.31
CA GLU A 256 13.27 9.29 -17.60
C GLU A 256 12.42 9.42 -16.34
N GLY A 257 12.57 10.51 -15.60
CA GLY A 257 11.71 10.80 -14.44
C GLY A 257 10.23 10.90 -14.82
N VAL A 258 9.90 11.60 -15.89
CA VAL A 258 8.55 11.66 -16.44
C VAL A 258 8.06 10.27 -16.86
N ARG A 259 8.90 9.48 -17.50
CA ARG A 259 8.55 8.11 -17.92
C ARG A 259 8.17 7.23 -16.71
N VAL A 260 8.88 7.31 -15.60
CA VAL A 260 8.53 6.58 -14.37
C VAL A 260 7.14 6.99 -13.85
N ALA A 261 6.81 8.28 -13.87
CA ALA A 261 5.50 8.75 -13.46
C ALA A 261 4.38 8.26 -14.40
N GLN A 262 4.63 8.25 -15.71
CA GLN A 262 3.70 7.71 -16.71
C GLN A 262 3.54 6.19 -16.59
N GLU A 263 4.62 5.47 -16.28
CA GLU A 263 4.56 4.02 -16.02
C GLU A 263 3.70 3.70 -14.79
N MET A 264 3.77 4.48 -13.71
CA MET A 264 2.88 4.30 -12.56
C MET A 264 1.40 4.48 -12.94
N ARG A 265 1.08 5.44 -13.83
CA ARG A 265 -0.29 5.60 -14.35
C ARG A 265 -0.76 4.35 -15.12
N ALA A 266 0.11 3.79 -15.97
CA ALA A 266 -0.20 2.58 -16.72
C ALA A 266 -0.36 1.36 -15.78
N ARG A 267 0.49 1.25 -14.76
CA ARG A 267 0.40 0.18 -13.74
C ARG A 267 -0.90 0.23 -12.94
N ALA A 268 -1.46 1.42 -12.72
CA ALA A 268 -2.73 1.57 -12.03
C ALA A 268 -3.89 0.81 -12.72
N PHE A 269 -3.80 0.57 -14.03
CA PHE A 269 -4.78 -0.28 -14.74
C PHE A 269 -4.50 -1.77 -14.52
N ALA A 270 -3.22 -2.17 -14.43
CA ALA A 270 -2.84 -3.55 -14.18
C ALA A 270 -3.18 -4.05 -12.76
N ILE A 271 -3.33 -3.14 -11.80
CA ILE A 271 -3.68 -3.46 -10.40
C ILE A 271 -5.01 -2.83 -9.96
N PRO A 272 -5.96 -2.61 -10.84
CA PRO A 272 -7.10 -1.68 -10.82
C PRO A 272 -7.09 -0.72 -9.62
N SER A 273 -6.34 0.38 -9.71
CA SER A 273 -6.23 1.34 -8.60
C SER A 273 -6.46 2.77 -9.07
N ALA A 274 -7.64 3.29 -8.79
CA ALA A 274 -7.96 4.69 -9.02
C ALA A 274 -7.05 5.62 -8.19
N ARG A 275 -6.74 5.23 -6.93
CA ARG A 275 -5.83 5.99 -6.06
C ARG A 275 -4.46 6.18 -6.69
N LEU A 276 -3.83 5.09 -7.12
CA LEU A 276 -2.51 5.15 -7.76
C LEU A 276 -2.57 5.95 -9.06
N TYR A 277 -3.62 5.76 -9.87
CA TYR A 277 -3.83 6.52 -11.11
C TYR A 277 -3.90 8.02 -10.85
N GLY A 278 -4.72 8.46 -9.89
CA GLY A 278 -4.88 9.86 -9.54
C GLY A 278 -3.57 10.49 -9.04
N GLN A 279 -2.89 9.82 -8.10
CA GLN A 279 -1.61 10.30 -7.57
C GLN A 279 -0.53 10.41 -8.66
N ALA A 280 -0.43 9.41 -9.52
CA ALA A 280 0.55 9.41 -10.61
C ALA A 280 0.18 10.46 -11.70
N THR A 281 -1.11 10.68 -11.98
CA THR A 281 -1.58 11.73 -12.89
C THR A 281 -1.22 13.10 -12.35
N GLU A 282 -1.46 13.36 -11.08
CA GLU A 282 -1.07 14.63 -10.45
C GLU A 282 0.45 14.85 -10.50
N LEU A 283 1.24 13.81 -10.30
CA LEU A 283 2.70 13.89 -10.43
C LEU A 283 3.12 14.28 -11.86
N VAL A 284 2.54 13.66 -12.88
CA VAL A 284 2.78 13.96 -14.30
C VAL A 284 2.45 15.43 -14.61
N LEU A 285 1.28 15.91 -14.15
CA LEU A 285 0.86 17.30 -14.32
C LEU A 285 1.81 18.28 -13.61
N ARG A 286 2.23 17.99 -12.39
CA ARG A 286 3.23 18.80 -11.66
C ARG A 286 4.59 18.83 -12.35
N GLN A 287 4.90 17.83 -13.15
CA GLN A 287 6.10 17.80 -13.98
C GLN A 287 5.95 18.61 -15.28
N GLY A 288 4.79 19.25 -15.49
CA GLY A 288 4.52 20.09 -16.66
C GLY A 288 4.13 19.33 -17.93
N GLU A 289 3.78 18.05 -17.78
CA GLU A 289 3.28 17.26 -18.91
C GLU A 289 1.77 17.48 -19.08
N PRO A 290 1.23 17.45 -20.30
CA PRO A 290 -0.20 17.62 -20.54
C PRO A 290 -1.01 16.43 -20.02
N PHE A 291 -2.28 16.69 -19.68
CA PHE A 291 -3.24 15.60 -19.42
C PHE A 291 -3.46 14.79 -20.71
N GLY A 292 -3.41 13.48 -20.61
CA GLY A 292 -3.60 12.58 -21.73
C GLY A 292 -3.69 11.12 -21.27
N PRO A 293 -3.97 10.16 -22.17
CA PRO A 293 -3.98 8.75 -21.81
C PRO A 293 -2.56 8.34 -21.37
N PRO A 294 -2.44 7.42 -20.40
CA PRO A 294 -1.14 6.84 -20.08
C PRO A 294 -0.59 6.05 -21.26
N PRO A 295 0.74 5.96 -21.40
CA PRO A 295 1.35 5.17 -22.46
C PRO A 295 1.06 3.68 -22.28
N GLU A 296 1.02 2.95 -23.37
CA GLU A 296 1.07 1.49 -23.32
C GLU A 296 2.46 1.07 -22.85
N VAL A 297 2.52 0.23 -21.83
CA VAL A 297 3.77 -0.30 -21.26
C VAL A 297 3.82 -1.80 -21.56
N ALA A 298 4.84 -2.22 -22.27
CA ALA A 298 5.03 -3.63 -22.61
C ALA A 298 5.08 -4.53 -21.36
N GLY A 299 4.36 -5.63 -21.37
CA GLY A 299 4.28 -6.57 -20.23
C GLY A 299 3.34 -6.14 -19.11
N LEU A 300 2.65 -5.01 -19.22
CA LEU A 300 1.58 -4.60 -18.33
C LEU A 300 0.21 -4.89 -18.96
N GLU A 301 -0.19 -6.15 -18.94
CA GLU A 301 -1.56 -6.49 -19.33
C GLU A 301 -2.49 -6.34 -18.11
N PRO A 302 -3.59 -5.56 -18.24
CA PRO A 302 -4.58 -5.47 -17.17
C PRO A 302 -5.17 -6.86 -16.89
N PRO A 303 -5.28 -7.28 -15.62
CA PRO A 303 -5.96 -8.50 -15.24
C PRO A 303 -7.47 -8.38 -15.52
N ALA A 304 -8.20 -9.47 -15.33
CA ALA A 304 -9.65 -9.41 -15.27
C ALA A 304 -10.08 -8.41 -14.19
N SER A 305 -11.11 -7.61 -14.51
CA SER A 305 -11.71 -6.68 -13.55
C SER A 305 -12.20 -7.44 -12.32
N PRO A 306 -11.94 -6.97 -11.10
CA PRO A 306 -12.56 -7.53 -9.92
C PRO A 306 -14.08 -7.57 -10.04
N GLU A 307 -14.73 -8.61 -9.50
CA GLU A 307 -16.19 -8.65 -9.42
C GLU A 307 -16.70 -7.62 -8.42
N ILE A 308 -17.88 -7.08 -8.69
CA ILE A 308 -18.58 -6.18 -7.77
C ILE A 308 -19.47 -6.97 -6.80
N THR A 309 -19.52 -6.53 -5.57
CA THR A 309 -20.44 -7.06 -4.56
C THR A 309 -21.68 -6.19 -4.50
N VAL A 310 -22.83 -6.79 -4.72
CA VAL A 310 -24.13 -6.09 -4.77
C VAL A 310 -25.06 -6.70 -3.72
N ALA A 311 -25.61 -5.85 -2.86
CA ALA A 311 -26.66 -6.22 -1.91
C ALA A 311 -28.05 -6.01 -2.52
N GLU A 312 -28.23 -4.91 -3.26
CA GLU A 312 -29.49 -4.57 -3.92
C GLU A 312 -29.23 -4.00 -5.32
N LEU A 313 -30.10 -4.33 -6.27
CA LEU A 313 -30.06 -3.77 -7.62
C LEU A 313 -31.29 -2.91 -7.90
N ILE A 314 -31.07 -1.70 -8.37
CA ILE A 314 -32.13 -0.81 -8.88
C ILE A 314 -32.04 -0.79 -10.40
N GLY A 315 -32.59 -1.81 -11.01
CA GLY A 315 -32.50 -2.06 -12.45
C GLY A 315 -32.98 -3.44 -12.83
N GLN A 316 -32.59 -3.90 -14.03
CA GLN A 316 -32.98 -5.20 -14.59
C GLN A 316 -31.80 -5.95 -15.20
N GLY A 317 -30.62 -5.36 -15.23
CA GLY A 317 -29.43 -5.96 -15.87
C GLY A 317 -28.75 -7.03 -15.02
N PRO A 318 -27.79 -7.73 -15.60
CA PRO A 318 -26.94 -8.64 -14.86
C PRO A 318 -26.09 -7.89 -13.83
N VAL A 319 -25.88 -8.54 -12.69
CA VAL A 319 -25.17 -7.97 -11.54
C VAL A 319 -23.69 -8.34 -11.54
N LYS A 320 -23.33 -9.46 -12.20
CA LYS A 320 -21.95 -9.95 -12.26
C LYS A 320 -21.24 -9.44 -13.50
N LEU A 321 -20.04 -8.90 -13.34
CA LEU A 321 -19.23 -8.46 -14.48
C LEU A 321 -18.86 -9.62 -15.41
N SER A 322 -18.70 -10.81 -14.86
CA SER A 322 -18.46 -12.03 -15.64
C SER A 322 -19.58 -12.36 -16.63
N GLU A 323 -20.81 -11.92 -16.37
CA GLU A 323 -21.98 -12.07 -17.26
C GLU A 323 -22.06 -10.99 -18.34
N LEU A 324 -21.23 -9.95 -18.23
CA LEU A 324 -21.18 -8.82 -19.17
C LEU A 324 -20.07 -8.94 -20.21
N LYS A 325 -19.45 -10.13 -20.36
CA LYS A 325 -18.47 -10.37 -21.43
C LYS A 325 -19.06 -10.03 -22.79
N GLY A 326 -18.25 -9.43 -23.66
CA GLY A 326 -18.69 -8.90 -24.95
C GLY A 326 -19.26 -7.46 -24.88
N LYS A 327 -19.48 -6.92 -23.70
CA LYS A 327 -19.91 -5.53 -23.49
C LYS A 327 -18.76 -4.65 -23.02
N VAL A 328 -18.84 -3.36 -23.30
CA VAL A 328 -18.01 -2.33 -22.68
C VAL A 328 -18.74 -1.85 -21.44
N VAL A 329 -18.12 -2.01 -20.27
CA VAL A 329 -18.78 -1.70 -18.99
C VAL A 329 -18.12 -0.50 -18.34
N LEU A 330 -18.91 0.48 -17.94
CA LEU A 330 -18.49 1.61 -17.12
C LEU A 330 -19.07 1.43 -15.71
N LEU A 331 -18.17 1.29 -14.72
CA LEU A 331 -18.52 1.34 -13.31
C LEU A 331 -18.36 2.80 -12.85
N ASP A 332 -19.43 3.41 -12.39
CA ASP A 332 -19.48 4.78 -11.87
C ASP A 332 -19.66 4.73 -10.35
N PHE A 333 -18.59 4.99 -9.59
CA PHE A 333 -18.64 5.05 -8.12
C PHE A 333 -19.09 6.44 -7.69
N TRP A 334 -20.23 6.50 -7.01
CA TRP A 334 -20.92 7.74 -6.69
C TRP A 334 -21.67 7.69 -5.36
N ALA A 335 -22.06 8.87 -4.84
CA ALA A 335 -22.94 8.99 -3.68
C ALA A 335 -23.95 10.12 -3.89
N THR A 336 -25.06 10.07 -3.14
CA THR A 336 -26.15 11.07 -3.27
C THR A 336 -25.74 12.46 -2.80
N TRP A 337 -24.88 12.57 -1.83
CA TRP A 337 -24.28 13.80 -1.31
C TRP A 337 -23.14 14.35 -2.17
N CYS A 338 -22.61 13.56 -3.09
CA CYS A 338 -21.51 13.96 -3.96
C CYS A 338 -21.99 14.89 -5.07
N THR A 339 -21.89 16.19 -4.87
CA THR A 339 -22.33 17.21 -5.83
C THR A 339 -21.70 17.04 -7.21
N TYR A 340 -20.40 16.68 -7.27
CA TYR A 340 -19.70 16.44 -8.53
C TYR A 340 -20.22 15.20 -9.25
N CYS A 341 -20.60 14.15 -8.51
CA CYS A 341 -21.19 12.94 -9.07
C CYS A 341 -22.55 13.26 -9.75
N VAL A 342 -23.40 14.00 -9.04
CA VAL A 342 -24.70 14.44 -9.57
C VAL A 342 -24.53 15.25 -10.85
N LYS A 343 -23.51 16.11 -10.94
CA LYS A 343 -23.21 16.91 -12.15
C LYS A 343 -22.75 16.06 -13.33
N THR A 344 -22.11 14.91 -13.11
CA THR A 344 -21.66 14.01 -14.19
C THR A 344 -22.77 13.12 -14.73
N MET A 345 -23.80 12.80 -13.94
CA MET A 345 -24.88 11.88 -14.32
C MET A 345 -25.59 12.21 -15.65
N PRO A 346 -25.93 13.47 -15.98
CA PRO A 346 -26.55 13.76 -17.27
C PRO A 346 -25.68 13.41 -18.46
N ARG A 347 -24.34 13.57 -18.35
CA ARG A 347 -23.38 13.19 -19.40
C ARG A 347 -23.32 11.67 -19.55
N LEU A 348 -23.23 10.92 -18.42
CA LEU A 348 -23.23 9.46 -18.41
C LEU A 348 -24.54 8.91 -18.97
N ASN A 349 -25.67 9.51 -18.59
CA ASN A 349 -26.98 9.14 -19.10
C ASN A 349 -27.08 9.31 -20.64
N ALA A 350 -26.60 10.45 -21.16
CA ALA A 350 -26.54 10.68 -22.59
C ALA A 350 -25.63 9.66 -23.34
N LEU A 351 -24.50 9.31 -22.76
CA LEU A 351 -23.63 8.27 -23.30
C LEU A 351 -24.31 6.90 -23.30
N HIS A 352 -24.97 6.54 -22.19
CA HIS A 352 -25.70 5.28 -22.08
C HIS A 352 -26.82 5.20 -23.13
N GLN A 353 -27.69 6.20 -23.19
CA GLN A 353 -28.79 6.22 -24.18
C GLN A 353 -28.28 6.10 -25.61
N LYS A 354 -27.17 6.76 -25.94
CA LYS A 354 -26.61 6.78 -27.29
C LYS A 354 -25.92 5.47 -27.68
N TYR A 355 -25.28 4.78 -26.73
CA TYR A 355 -24.36 3.66 -27.06
C TYR A 355 -24.77 2.31 -26.45
N LYS A 356 -25.84 2.22 -25.67
CA LYS A 356 -26.32 0.94 -25.10
C LYS A 356 -26.54 -0.13 -26.15
N ASP A 357 -27.11 0.23 -27.31
CA ASP A 357 -27.37 -0.71 -28.42
C ASP A 357 -26.09 -1.14 -29.14
N ARG A 358 -24.98 -0.40 -28.96
CA ARG A 358 -23.62 -0.78 -29.39
C ARG A 358 -22.89 -1.62 -28.33
N GLY A 359 -23.52 -1.89 -27.20
CA GLY A 359 -22.99 -2.72 -26.15
C GLY A 359 -22.30 -1.96 -25.00
N LEU A 360 -22.60 -0.66 -24.82
CA LEU A 360 -22.22 0.05 -23.60
C LEU A 360 -23.19 -0.27 -22.47
N VAL A 361 -22.65 -0.73 -21.34
CA VAL A 361 -23.37 -0.88 -20.07
C VAL A 361 -22.77 0.10 -19.07
N ILE A 362 -23.61 0.84 -18.37
CA ILE A 362 -23.17 1.68 -17.24
C ILE A 362 -23.81 1.15 -15.97
N ILE A 363 -23.05 1.02 -14.89
CA ILE A 363 -23.52 0.60 -13.58
C ILE A 363 -23.05 1.64 -12.57
N GLY A 364 -23.99 2.34 -11.94
CA GLY A 364 -23.69 3.23 -10.82
C GLY A 364 -23.48 2.40 -9.55
N ILE A 365 -22.28 2.46 -8.99
CA ILE A 365 -21.94 1.76 -7.74
C ILE A 365 -22.14 2.72 -6.57
N ASN A 366 -22.97 2.31 -5.63
CA ASN A 366 -23.30 3.04 -4.41
C ASN A 366 -23.28 2.08 -3.21
N GLU A 367 -23.37 2.59 -2.00
CA GLU A 367 -23.44 1.81 -0.77
C GLU A 367 -24.50 2.34 0.19
N PHE A 368 -24.89 1.52 1.17
CA PHE A 368 -25.74 1.98 2.26
C PHE A 368 -24.89 2.74 3.29
N GLU A 369 -25.25 3.98 3.54
CA GLU A 369 -24.56 4.91 4.44
C GLU A 369 -25.21 4.98 5.83
N GLY A 370 -26.41 4.41 6.01
CA GLY A 370 -27.19 4.48 7.25
C GLY A 370 -27.92 5.80 7.43
N GLU A 371 -27.96 6.66 6.39
CA GLU A 371 -28.60 7.96 6.43
C GLU A 371 -29.22 8.38 5.09
N VAL A 372 -30.19 9.28 5.14
CA VAL A 372 -30.76 9.99 3.99
C VAL A 372 -30.80 11.46 4.32
N GLU A 373 -30.18 12.29 3.49
CA GLU A 373 -30.13 13.76 3.66
C GLU A 373 -29.69 14.20 5.07
N GLY A 374 -28.71 13.49 5.65
CA GLY A 374 -28.16 13.76 6.97
C GLY A 374 -29.02 13.28 8.15
N GLN A 375 -30.05 12.49 7.89
CA GLN A 375 -30.87 11.88 8.93
C GLN A 375 -30.69 10.35 8.94
N PRO A 376 -30.55 9.73 10.13
CA PRO A 376 -30.47 8.28 10.23
C PRO A 376 -31.58 7.57 9.48
N ALA A 377 -31.24 6.57 8.66
CA ALA A 377 -32.19 5.85 7.84
C ALA A 377 -31.93 4.33 7.87
N THR A 378 -32.99 3.57 7.72
CA THR A 378 -32.91 2.13 7.49
C THR A 378 -32.56 1.84 6.04
N ARG A 379 -32.00 0.66 5.77
CA ARG A 379 -31.71 0.21 4.38
C ARG A 379 -32.90 0.32 3.44
N ALA A 380 -34.11 0.03 3.94
CA ALA A 380 -35.34 0.14 3.14
C ALA A 380 -35.65 1.60 2.76
N GLN A 381 -35.40 2.55 3.66
CA GLN A 381 -35.58 3.97 3.40
C GLN A 381 -34.55 4.50 2.42
N GLU A 382 -33.27 4.13 2.59
CA GLU A 382 -32.22 4.48 1.65
C GLU A 382 -32.48 3.90 0.26
N LEU A 383 -32.92 2.64 0.16
CA LEU A 383 -33.25 2.01 -1.13
C LEU A 383 -34.37 2.72 -1.85
N GLU A 384 -35.44 3.11 -1.13
CA GLU A 384 -36.50 3.88 -1.72
C GLU A 384 -36.05 5.29 -2.14
N PHE A 385 -35.19 5.92 -1.35
CA PHE A 385 -34.55 7.18 -1.72
C PHE A 385 -33.73 7.06 -3.02
N PHE A 386 -32.89 6.01 -3.16
CA PHE A 386 -32.14 5.77 -4.40
C PHE A 386 -33.05 5.53 -5.61
N ARG A 387 -34.22 4.84 -5.44
CA ARG A 387 -35.22 4.68 -6.50
C ARG A 387 -35.85 6.01 -6.92
N GLN A 388 -36.20 6.84 -5.93
CA GLN A 388 -36.71 8.18 -6.18
C GLN A 388 -35.67 9.08 -6.82
N PHE A 389 -34.45 9.02 -6.35
CA PHE A 389 -33.33 9.76 -6.91
C PHE A 389 -33.11 9.39 -8.39
N LYS A 390 -33.05 8.09 -8.71
CA LYS A 390 -32.93 7.60 -10.10
C LYS A 390 -34.04 8.13 -11.00
N ARG A 391 -35.28 8.12 -10.53
CA ARG A 391 -36.44 8.68 -11.26
C ARG A 391 -36.31 10.19 -11.45
N ARG A 392 -36.01 10.93 -10.38
CA ARG A 392 -35.85 12.39 -10.40
C ARG A 392 -34.77 12.86 -11.36
N MET A 393 -33.65 12.14 -11.37
CA MET A 393 -32.49 12.43 -12.25
C MET A 393 -32.65 11.84 -13.66
N ASN A 394 -33.75 11.13 -13.94
CA ASN A 394 -34.01 10.46 -15.22
C ASN A 394 -32.84 9.57 -15.68
N VAL A 395 -32.24 8.80 -14.76
CA VAL A 395 -31.09 7.94 -15.04
C VAL A 395 -31.54 6.64 -15.70
N SER A 396 -31.01 6.35 -16.89
CA SER A 396 -31.38 5.19 -17.72
C SER A 396 -30.56 3.92 -17.43
N TYR A 397 -29.42 4.02 -16.69
CA TYR A 397 -28.58 2.90 -16.31
C TYR A 397 -28.86 2.41 -14.90
N ASP A 398 -28.38 1.21 -14.57
CA ASP A 398 -28.70 0.55 -13.31
C ASP A 398 -27.81 1.02 -12.16
N PHE A 399 -28.37 0.97 -10.93
CA PHE A 399 -27.61 1.21 -9.70
C PHE A 399 -27.42 -0.10 -8.95
N ALA A 400 -26.18 -0.43 -8.66
CA ALA A 400 -25.78 -1.53 -7.80
C ALA A 400 -25.41 -0.99 -6.42
N VAL A 401 -26.25 -1.28 -5.41
CA VAL A 401 -26.04 -0.81 -4.04
C VAL A 401 -25.33 -1.89 -3.25
N ALA A 402 -24.14 -1.60 -2.76
CA ALA A 402 -23.36 -2.49 -1.89
C ALA A 402 -23.81 -2.37 -0.42
N ALA A 403 -23.53 -3.40 0.38
CA ALA A 403 -23.85 -3.38 1.82
C ALA A 403 -22.94 -2.42 2.61
N ASP A 404 -21.77 -2.12 2.07
CA ASP A 404 -20.71 -1.29 2.64
C ASP A 404 -19.67 -0.95 1.53
N ALA A 405 -18.62 -0.24 1.85
CA ALA A 405 -17.54 0.20 0.94
C ALA A 405 -16.65 -0.94 0.39
N ARG A 406 -17.08 -2.20 0.41
CA ARG A 406 -16.24 -3.35 0.00
C ARG A 406 -15.84 -3.36 -1.48
N ASN A 407 -16.54 -2.60 -2.33
CA ASN A 407 -16.15 -2.44 -3.73
C ASN A 407 -15.02 -1.44 -3.93
N ASP A 408 -14.77 -0.54 -3.00
CA ASP A 408 -13.78 0.53 -3.12
C ASP A 408 -12.35 -0.01 -3.11
N GLY A 409 -12.06 -0.94 -2.20
CA GLY A 409 -10.74 -1.52 -2.03
C GLY A 409 -10.19 -2.16 -3.31
N PRO A 410 -10.91 -3.10 -3.97
CA PRO A 410 -10.49 -3.77 -5.18
C PRO A 410 -10.18 -2.83 -6.36
N TYR A 411 -10.85 -1.68 -6.44
CA TYR A 411 -10.63 -0.66 -7.47
C TYR A 411 -9.80 0.54 -6.99
N GLY A 412 -9.34 0.52 -5.73
CA GLY A 412 -8.56 1.60 -5.13
C GLY A 412 -9.29 2.95 -5.16
N VAL A 413 -10.61 2.94 -4.99
CA VAL A 413 -11.41 4.17 -4.92
C VAL A 413 -10.98 4.96 -3.69
N ALA A 414 -10.63 6.23 -3.89
CA ALA A 414 -10.14 7.13 -2.84
C ALA A 414 -10.88 8.47 -2.83
N GLY A 415 -11.84 8.64 -3.72
CA GLY A 415 -12.65 9.83 -3.85
C GLY A 415 -13.74 9.65 -4.91
N LEU A 416 -14.74 10.51 -4.88
CA LEU A 416 -15.89 10.45 -5.78
C LEU A 416 -16.01 11.74 -6.62
N PRO A 417 -16.49 11.63 -7.86
CA PRO A 417 -16.77 10.42 -8.61
C PRO A 417 -15.48 9.70 -9.03
N THR A 418 -15.55 8.37 -9.11
CA THR A 418 -14.52 7.55 -9.76
C THR A 418 -15.20 6.70 -10.82
N ALA A 419 -14.65 6.68 -12.02
CA ALA A 419 -15.18 5.84 -13.10
C ALA A 419 -14.11 4.82 -13.55
N VAL A 420 -14.55 3.57 -13.72
CA VAL A 420 -13.70 2.45 -14.17
C VAL A 420 -14.28 1.89 -15.45
N LEU A 421 -13.50 1.91 -16.53
CA LEU A 421 -13.92 1.42 -17.82
C LEU A 421 -13.32 0.04 -18.10
N VAL A 422 -14.17 -0.93 -18.33
CA VAL A 422 -13.86 -2.34 -18.57
C VAL A 422 -14.15 -2.70 -20.02
N ASP A 423 -13.24 -3.38 -20.69
CA ASP A 423 -13.39 -3.80 -22.08
C ASP A 423 -14.27 -5.05 -22.24
N ARG A 424 -14.52 -5.45 -23.49
CA ARG A 424 -15.33 -6.62 -23.86
C ARG A 424 -14.78 -7.96 -23.32
N ARG A 425 -13.48 -7.99 -22.94
CA ARG A 425 -12.82 -9.16 -22.33
C ARG A 425 -12.89 -9.16 -20.81
N GLY A 426 -13.51 -8.11 -20.23
CA GLY A 426 -13.60 -7.93 -18.78
C GLY A 426 -12.32 -7.39 -18.15
N ARG A 427 -11.48 -6.63 -18.87
CA ARG A 427 -10.24 -6.03 -18.38
C ARG A 427 -10.39 -4.54 -18.15
N VAL A 428 -9.81 -4.01 -17.08
CA VAL A 428 -9.79 -2.56 -16.81
C VAL A 428 -8.89 -1.86 -17.81
N ARG A 429 -9.46 -0.92 -18.59
CA ARG A 429 -8.76 -0.21 -19.67
C ARG A 429 -8.60 1.28 -19.42
N PHE A 430 -9.39 1.84 -18.52
CA PHE A 430 -9.31 3.24 -18.15
C PHE A 430 -9.89 3.49 -16.77
N LEU A 431 -9.33 4.47 -16.06
CA LEU A 431 -9.75 4.97 -14.77
C LEU A 431 -9.81 6.50 -14.84
N THR A 432 -10.75 7.11 -14.15
CA THR A 432 -10.78 8.56 -13.95
C THR A 432 -11.31 8.89 -12.56
N ILE A 433 -10.81 9.98 -11.98
CA ILE A 433 -11.22 10.47 -10.66
C ILE A 433 -11.54 11.95 -10.80
N GLY A 434 -12.75 12.32 -10.41
CA GLY A 434 -13.21 13.69 -10.51
C GLY A 434 -14.16 13.92 -11.66
N ALA A 435 -14.48 15.18 -11.94
CA ALA A 435 -15.53 15.59 -12.87
C ALA A 435 -15.08 16.72 -13.80
N SER A 436 -13.77 16.82 -14.09
CA SER A 436 -13.27 17.83 -15.04
C SER A 436 -13.75 17.54 -16.45
N ASP A 437 -13.78 18.59 -17.28
CA ASP A 437 -14.16 18.44 -18.68
C ASP A 437 -13.14 17.62 -19.46
N GLU A 438 -11.84 17.74 -19.13
CA GLU A 438 -10.77 16.95 -19.73
C GLU A 438 -10.93 15.44 -19.43
N GLU A 439 -11.26 15.08 -18.18
CA GLU A 439 -11.51 13.69 -17.80
C GLU A 439 -12.78 13.15 -18.49
N ALA A 440 -13.83 13.94 -18.56
CA ALA A 440 -15.08 13.54 -19.23
C ALA A 440 -14.88 13.31 -20.75
N GLU A 441 -14.13 14.16 -21.43
CA GLU A 441 -13.82 13.98 -22.86
C GLU A 441 -12.88 12.78 -23.08
N MET A 442 -11.91 12.57 -22.19
CA MET A 442 -11.03 11.40 -22.26
C MET A 442 -11.81 10.11 -22.02
N LEU A 443 -12.69 10.06 -21.02
CA LEU A 443 -13.56 8.90 -20.76
C LEU A 443 -14.42 8.58 -21.99
N LYS A 444 -15.08 9.58 -22.57
CA LYS A 444 -15.89 9.42 -23.79
C LYS A 444 -15.04 8.88 -24.95
N LYS A 445 -13.83 9.42 -25.18
CA LYS A 445 -12.91 8.95 -26.22
C LYS A 445 -12.52 7.48 -26.00
N MET A 446 -12.26 7.08 -24.76
CA MET A 446 -11.93 5.71 -24.43
C MET A 446 -13.13 4.75 -24.57
N ILE A 447 -14.34 5.17 -24.21
CA ILE A 447 -15.58 4.41 -24.45
C ILE A 447 -15.71 4.13 -25.94
N LEU A 448 -15.58 5.15 -26.79
CA LEU A 448 -15.69 4.99 -28.24
C LEU A 448 -14.64 4.04 -28.79
N LYS A 449 -13.38 4.20 -28.38
CA LYS A 449 -12.30 3.31 -28.76
C LYS A 449 -12.64 1.84 -28.45
N LEU A 450 -13.10 1.56 -27.23
CA LEU A 450 -13.44 0.19 -26.83
C LEU A 450 -14.68 -0.37 -27.53
N LEU A 451 -15.65 0.48 -27.86
CA LEU A 451 -16.83 0.07 -28.62
C LEU A 451 -16.51 -0.27 -30.09
N ASP A 452 -15.42 0.30 -30.63
CA ASP A 452 -14.94 0.00 -31.99
C ASP A 452 -14.00 -1.21 -32.03
N GLU A 453 -13.48 -1.68 -30.87
CA GLU A 453 -12.70 -2.93 -30.79
C GLU A 453 -13.61 -4.15 -31.09
N PRO A 454 -13.09 -5.19 -31.74
CA PRO A 454 -13.86 -6.39 -32.03
C PRO A 454 -14.43 -7.03 -30.78
N ALA A 455 -15.64 -7.53 -30.86
CA ALA A 455 -16.21 -8.42 -29.84
C ALA A 455 -15.60 -9.82 -30.06
N THR A 456 -14.48 -10.11 -29.37
CA THR A 456 -13.80 -11.41 -29.45
C THR A 456 -14.19 -12.28 -28.28
#